data_b2797330b83819f3a18de3836a936bca
#
_entry.id   b2797330b83819f3a18de3836a936bca
#
_cell.length_a   1.000
_cell.length_b   1.000
_cell.length_c   1.000
_cell.angle_alpha   90.00
_cell.angle_beta   90.00
_cell.angle_gamma   90.00
#
_symmetry.space_group_name_H-M   'P 1'
#
loop_
_entity.id
_entity.type
_entity.pdbx_description
1 polymer ?
#
loop_
_entity_poly.entity_id
_entity_poly.type
_entity_poly.pdbx_seq_one_letter_code
_entity_poly.pdbx_strand_id
1 'polypeptide(L)'
;ISDELSGCLKRLLKIAEDSDGAFDPTIGKLIRLWDIGGENQKIPEEAEIKNVLKDSGYQKIFLDGNTVHMEEGCSLDLGAAGKGIGCDLILKELETKKDVTAALMNLGGSSVMTYGSKPDGSSWNVAVTDPRAENEDDYLGVVALNGTEFLSTSGDYEKYFIENGVRYHHIMDPSTGYPAESGVTGVTVV
;
A
#
# COMPACT_ATOMS: atom_id res chain seq x y z
N ILE A 1 -19.69 -9.42 1.68
CA ILE A 1 -18.40 -9.27 2.38
C ILE A 1 -18.63 -8.98 3.86
N SER A 2 -17.58 -9.11 4.70
CA SER A 2 -17.65 -8.75 6.12
C SER A 2 -17.79 -7.24 6.33
N ASP A 3 -18.24 -6.83 7.52
CA ASP A 3 -18.32 -5.41 7.90
C ASP A 3 -16.97 -4.71 7.84
N GLU A 4 -15.90 -5.38 8.28
CA GLU A 4 -14.54 -4.86 8.24
C GLU A 4 -14.07 -4.60 6.82
N LEU A 5 -14.30 -5.56 5.91
CA LEU A 5 -13.91 -5.40 4.51
C LEU A 5 -14.76 -4.34 3.81
N SER A 6 -16.06 -4.26 4.15
CA SER A 6 -16.95 -3.21 3.64
C SER A 6 -16.47 -1.83 4.09
N GLY A 7 -16.13 -1.68 5.37
CA GLY A 7 -15.56 -0.44 5.91
C GLY A 7 -14.24 -0.06 5.26
N CYS A 8 -13.37 -1.03 5.00
CA CYS A 8 -12.12 -0.82 4.29
C CYS A 8 -12.37 -0.35 2.85
N LEU A 9 -13.18 -1.07 2.08
CA LEU A 9 -13.47 -0.71 0.68
C LEU A 9 -14.09 0.69 0.57
N LYS A 10 -14.99 1.07 1.49
CA LYS A 10 -15.55 2.42 1.53
C LYS A 10 -14.46 3.49 1.68
N ARG A 11 -13.48 3.27 2.59
CA ARG A 11 -12.35 4.18 2.75
C ARG A 11 -11.49 4.26 1.49
N LEU A 12 -11.18 3.11 0.87
CA LEU A 12 -10.38 3.07 -0.35
C LEU A 12 -11.06 3.77 -1.53
N LEU A 13 -12.36 3.55 -1.72
CA LEU A 13 -13.12 4.24 -2.76
C LEU A 13 -13.20 5.75 -2.50
N LYS A 14 -13.28 6.16 -1.22
CA LYS A 14 -13.21 7.58 -0.87
C LYS A 14 -11.84 8.19 -1.18
N ILE A 15 -10.74 7.49 -0.91
CA ILE A 15 -9.39 7.94 -1.27
C ILE A 15 -9.25 8.00 -2.80
N ALA A 16 -9.80 7.03 -3.53
CA ALA A 16 -9.80 7.06 -4.99
C ALA A 16 -10.54 8.29 -5.55
N GLU A 17 -11.70 8.62 -4.99
CA GLU A 17 -12.45 9.83 -5.32
C GLU A 17 -11.67 11.10 -4.97
N ASP A 18 -11.15 11.22 -3.75
CA ASP A 18 -10.43 12.40 -3.26
C ASP A 18 -9.12 12.66 -3.99
N SER A 19 -8.50 11.61 -4.55
CA SER A 19 -7.28 11.70 -5.36
C SER A 19 -7.55 11.84 -6.86
N ASP A 20 -8.81 11.98 -7.27
CA ASP A 20 -9.23 11.99 -8.68
C ASP A 20 -8.68 10.79 -9.48
N GLY A 21 -8.66 9.61 -8.82
CA GLY A 21 -8.20 8.36 -9.41
C GLY A 21 -6.68 8.16 -9.43
N ALA A 22 -5.88 9.04 -8.83
CA ALA A 22 -4.44 8.80 -8.70
C ALA A 22 -4.15 7.55 -7.84
N PHE A 23 -4.99 7.26 -6.87
CA PHE A 23 -5.13 5.96 -6.25
C PHE A 23 -6.38 5.27 -6.80
N ASP A 24 -6.25 4.05 -7.29
CA ASP A 24 -7.39 3.26 -7.78
C ASP A 24 -7.27 1.79 -7.38
N PRO A 25 -8.16 1.27 -6.51
CA PRO A 25 -8.11 -0.13 -6.10
C PRO A 25 -8.56 -1.11 -7.19
N THR A 26 -8.98 -0.63 -8.37
CA THR A 26 -9.50 -1.48 -9.46
C THR A 26 -8.44 -1.90 -10.48
N ILE A 27 -7.18 -1.52 -10.28
CA ILE A 27 -6.07 -1.84 -11.21
C ILE A 27 -5.52 -3.27 -11.05
N GLY A 28 -6.26 -4.18 -10.45
CA GLY A 28 -5.78 -5.54 -10.19
C GLY A 28 -5.38 -6.32 -11.44
N LYS A 29 -6.01 -6.08 -12.60
CA LYS A 29 -5.57 -6.67 -13.87
C LYS A 29 -4.24 -6.09 -14.34
N LEU A 30 -4.04 -4.77 -14.15
CA LEU A 30 -2.81 -4.09 -14.51
C LEU A 30 -1.63 -4.59 -13.68
N ILE A 31 -1.80 -4.70 -12.35
CA ILE A 31 -0.78 -5.24 -11.45
C ILE A 31 -0.36 -6.66 -11.89
N ARG A 32 -1.32 -7.52 -12.19
CA ARG A 32 -1.02 -8.89 -12.68
C ARG A 32 -0.38 -8.91 -14.06
N LEU A 33 -0.70 -7.97 -14.93
CA LEU A 33 -0.13 -7.89 -16.28
C LEU A 33 1.36 -7.55 -16.25
N TRP A 34 1.75 -6.62 -15.38
CA TRP A 34 3.16 -6.26 -15.16
C TRP A 34 3.92 -7.30 -14.33
N ASP A 35 3.26 -7.92 -13.36
CA ASP A 35 3.79 -8.91 -12.40
C ASP A 35 5.12 -8.47 -11.75
N ILE A 36 5.27 -7.17 -11.43
CA ILE A 36 6.51 -6.60 -10.88
C ILE A 36 6.85 -7.25 -9.54
N GLY A 37 8.05 -7.85 -9.48
CA GLY A 37 8.50 -8.65 -8.35
C GLY A 37 7.95 -10.08 -8.33
N GLY A 38 7.22 -10.50 -9.37
CA GLY A 38 6.79 -11.88 -9.59
C GLY A 38 7.68 -12.65 -10.56
N GLU A 39 7.32 -13.89 -10.85
CA GLU A 39 8.10 -14.79 -11.72
C GLU A 39 7.99 -14.42 -13.21
N ASN A 40 6.89 -13.77 -13.62
CA ASN A 40 6.59 -13.44 -15.01
C ASN A 40 6.65 -11.93 -15.27
N GLN A 41 7.42 -11.19 -14.47
CA GLN A 41 7.55 -9.74 -14.64
C GLN A 41 8.03 -9.40 -16.06
N LYS A 42 7.38 -8.40 -16.64
CA LYS A 42 7.66 -7.94 -18.01
C LYS A 42 7.23 -6.50 -18.21
N ILE A 43 7.72 -5.88 -19.27
CA ILE A 43 7.10 -4.70 -19.85
C ILE A 43 5.99 -5.17 -20.80
N PRO A 44 4.70 -4.94 -20.48
CA PRO A 44 3.62 -5.35 -21.36
C PRO A 44 3.57 -4.52 -22.65
N GLU A 45 2.96 -5.08 -23.70
CA GLU A 45 2.66 -4.33 -24.91
C GLU A 45 1.60 -3.24 -24.62
N GLU A 46 1.73 -2.09 -25.27
CA GLU A 46 0.79 -0.96 -25.11
C GLU A 46 -0.67 -1.36 -25.32
N ALA A 47 -0.92 -2.28 -26.26
CA ALA A 47 -2.26 -2.80 -26.53
C ALA A 47 -2.81 -3.64 -25.36
N GLU A 48 -1.96 -4.41 -24.67
CA GLU A 48 -2.34 -5.18 -23.48
C GLU A 48 -2.72 -4.21 -22.34
N ILE A 49 -1.88 -3.17 -22.11
CA ILE A 49 -2.12 -2.13 -21.09
C ILE A 49 -3.45 -1.43 -21.36
N LYS A 50 -3.64 -0.91 -22.56
CA LYS A 50 -4.90 -0.25 -22.96
C LYS A 50 -6.12 -1.15 -22.79
N ASN A 51 -5.96 -2.44 -23.01
CA ASN A 51 -7.07 -3.38 -22.86
C ASN A 51 -7.46 -3.59 -21.41
N VAL A 52 -6.50 -3.78 -20.48
CA VAL A 52 -6.81 -3.96 -19.05
C VAL A 52 -7.31 -2.68 -18.40
N LEU A 53 -6.84 -1.50 -18.83
CA LEU A 53 -7.31 -0.21 -18.34
C LEU A 53 -8.78 0.06 -18.63
N LYS A 54 -9.36 -0.52 -19.69
CA LYS A 54 -10.81 -0.42 -19.96
C LYS A 54 -11.65 -0.99 -18.82
N ASP A 55 -11.13 -1.96 -18.10
CA ASP A 55 -11.82 -2.63 -17.00
C ASP A 55 -11.51 -1.98 -15.64
N SER A 56 -10.62 -0.98 -15.59
CA SER A 56 -10.27 -0.23 -14.39
C SER A 56 -11.11 1.04 -14.28
N GLY A 57 -11.18 1.58 -13.08
CA GLY A 57 -11.91 2.80 -12.72
C GLY A 57 -12.73 2.58 -11.45
N TYR A 58 -12.40 3.31 -10.38
CA TYR A 58 -13.07 3.17 -9.08
C TYR A 58 -14.59 3.42 -9.14
N GLN A 59 -15.05 4.21 -10.14
CA GLN A 59 -16.48 4.46 -10.39
C GLN A 59 -17.26 3.19 -10.81
N LYS A 60 -16.55 2.13 -11.23
CA LYS A 60 -17.13 0.85 -11.64
C LYS A 60 -17.49 -0.05 -10.47
N ILE A 61 -17.20 0.41 -9.26
CA ILE A 61 -17.49 -0.31 -8.02
C ILE A 61 -18.32 0.58 -7.11
N PHE A 62 -19.37 0.02 -6.54
CA PHE A 62 -20.12 0.64 -5.45
C PHE A 62 -20.54 -0.40 -4.41
N LEU A 63 -20.78 0.08 -3.19
CA LEU A 63 -21.23 -0.75 -2.09
C LEU A 63 -22.68 -0.41 -1.71
N ASP A 64 -23.47 -1.47 -1.57
CA ASP A 64 -24.77 -1.41 -0.92
C ASP A 64 -24.70 -2.26 0.35
N GLY A 65 -24.57 -1.59 1.51
CA GLY A 65 -24.27 -2.28 2.77
C GLY A 65 -22.97 -3.08 2.66
N ASN A 66 -23.08 -4.41 2.76
CA ASN A 66 -21.99 -5.38 2.62
C ASN A 66 -21.99 -6.10 1.26
N THR A 67 -22.78 -5.63 0.32
CA THR A 67 -22.77 -6.13 -1.05
C THR A 67 -21.88 -5.24 -1.91
N VAL A 68 -20.91 -5.85 -2.58
CA VAL A 68 -20.05 -5.17 -3.56
C VAL A 68 -20.62 -5.39 -4.94
N HIS A 69 -20.92 -4.31 -5.63
CA HIS A 69 -21.30 -4.31 -7.04
C HIS A 69 -20.10 -3.87 -7.87
N MET A 70 -19.76 -4.67 -8.86
CA MET A 70 -18.63 -4.41 -9.76
C MET A 70 -19.10 -4.62 -11.20
N GLU A 71 -18.65 -3.73 -12.10
CA GLU A 71 -18.84 -3.96 -13.53
C GLU A 71 -18.08 -5.21 -13.98
N GLU A 72 -18.59 -5.86 -15.02
CA GLU A 72 -17.95 -7.03 -15.63
C GLU A 72 -16.53 -6.69 -16.08
N GLY A 73 -15.59 -7.58 -15.77
CA GLY A 73 -14.19 -7.38 -16.09
C GLY A 73 -13.39 -6.62 -15.03
N CYS A 74 -14.03 -5.86 -14.14
CA CYS A 74 -13.33 -5.13 -13.08
C CYS A 74 -12.60 -6.08 -12.11
N SER A 75 -11.46 -5.66 -11.58
CA SER A 75 -10.64 -6.49 -10.67
C SER A 75 -9.98 -5.66 -9.60
N LEU A 76 -10.30 -5.95 -8.34
CA LEU A 76 -9.68 -5.31 -7.18
C LEU A 76 -8.25 -5.79 -6.94
N ASP A 77 -7.41 -4.86 -6.54
CA ASP A 77 -6.16 -5.07 -5.82
C ASP A 77 -6.18 -4.27 -4.51
N LEU A 78 -6.02 -4.97 -3.41
CA LEU A 78 -5.99 -4.38 -2.07
C LEU A 78 -4.58 -4.37 -1.47
N GLY A 79 -3.56 -4.64 -2.28
CA GLY A 79 -2.17 -4.75 -1.84
C GLY A 79 -1.68 -3.48 -1.14
N ALA A 80 -2.06 -2.31 -1.64
CA ALA A 80 -1.70 -1.03 -1.03
C ALA A 80 -2.32 -0.80 0.36
N ALA A 81 -3.46 -1.44 0.67
CA ALA A 81 -4.18 -1.28 1.93
C ALA A 81 -3.99 -2.46 2.89
N GLY A 82 -3.56 -3.61 2.40
CA GLY A 82 -3.57 -4.87 3.16
C GLY A 82 -2.82 -4.81 4.48
N LYS A 83 -1.67 -4.12 4.52
CA LYS A 83 -0.88 -3.96 5.74
C LYS A 83 -1.57 -3.05 6.75
N GLY A 84 -2.16 -1.94 6.30
CA GLY A 84 -2.94 -1.05 7.17
C GLY A 84 -4.15 -1.76 7.78
N ILE A 85 -4.89 -2.54 6.97
CA ILE A 85 -5.98 -3.38 7.46
C ILE A 85 -5.48 -4.38 8.50
N GLY A 86 -4.32 -5.01 8.24
CA GLY A 86 -3.66 -5.90 9.19
C GLY A 86 -3.36 -5.22 10.53
N CYS A 87 -2.83 -3.99 10.49
CA CYS A 87 -2.59 -3.19 11.68
C CYS A 87 -3.90 -2.88 12.45
N ASP A 88 -4.96 -2.47 11.75
CA ASP A 88 -6.27 -2.22 12.37
C ASP A 88 -6.82 -3.46 13.10
N LEU A 89 -6.68 -4.65 12.50
CA LEU A 89 -7.12 -5.91 13.09
C LEU A 89 -6.27 -6.30 14.32
N ILE A 90 -4.95 -6.14 14.21
CA ILE A 90 -4.02 -6.40 15.32
C ILE A 90 -4.32 -5.45 16.48
N LEU A 91 -4.57 -4.17 16.20
CA LEU A 91 -4.92 -3.19 17.24
C LEU A 91 -6.18 -3.61 18.00
N LYS A 92 -7.26 -3.95 17.28
CA LYS A 92 -8.50 -4.46 17.90
C LYS A 92 -8.25 -5.66 18.81
N GLU A 93 -7.39 -6.58 18.37
CA GLU A 93 -7.05 -7.76 19.19
C GLU A 93 -6.24 -7.38 20.43
N LEU A 94 -5.24 -6.48 20.29
CA LEU A 94 -4.42 -6.00 21.40
C LEU A 94 -5.25 -5.29 22.48
N GLU A 95 -6.24 -4.50 22.09
CA GLU A 95 -7.15 -3.82 23.01
C GLU A 95 -7.95 -4.77 23.90
N THR A 96 -8.09 -6.03 23.48
CA THR A 96 -8.72 -7.09 24.30
C THR A 96 -7.77 -7.73 25.31
N LYS A 97 -6.45 -7.56 25.16
CA LYS A 97 -5.40 -8.23 25.95
C LYS A 97 -4.94 -7.33 27.11
N LYS A 98 -5.50 -7.55 28.27
CA LYS A 98 -5.18 -6.74 29.48
C LYS A 98 -3.71 -6.83 29.94
N ASP A 99 -3.04 -7.91 29.57
CA ASP A 99 -1.65 -8.18 29.97
C ASP A 99 -0.62 -7.60 28.99
N VAL A 100 -1.06 -7.11 27.82
CA VAL A 100 -0.20 -6.47 26.84
C VAL A 100 -0.28 -4.96 27.03
N THR A 101 0.80 -4.35 27.49
CA THR A 101 0.88 -2.90 27.73
C THR A 101 1.67 -2.16 26.67
N ALA A 102 2.50 -2.86 25.92
CA ALA A 102 3.30 -2.29 24.84
C ALA A 102 3.62 -3.34 23.78
N ALA A 103 3.58 -2.95 22.52
CA ALA A 103 3.98 -3.81 21.40
C ALA A 103 4.46 -2.96 20.21
N LEU A 104 5.34 -3.54 19.39
CA LEU A 104 5.70 -3.01 18.08
C LEU A 104 5.49 -4.12 17.06
N MET A 105 4.72 -3.84 16.03
CA MET A 105 4.49 -4.72 14.90
C MET A 105 5.14 -4.13 13.65
N ASN A 106 5.93 -4.94 12.96
CA ASN A 106 6.54 -4.59 11.68
C ASN A 106 6.00 -5.55 10.60
N LEU A 107 5.20 -5.01 9.68
CA LEU A 107 4.59 -5.76 8.59
C LEU A 107 5.41 -5.61 7.31
N GLY A 108 6.48 -6.39 7.23
CA GLY A 108 7.34 -6.47 6.05
C GLY A 108 8.12 -5.19 5.76
N GLY A 109 8.62 -4.51 6.78
CA GLY A 109 9.50 -3.34 6.65
C GLY A 109 8.80 -2.01 6.33
N SER A 110 7.72 -2.04 5.56
CA SER A 110 7.09 -0.81 5.06
C SER A 110 5.89 -0.32 5.86
N SER A 111 5.37 -1.11 6.81
CA SER A 111 4.30 -0.67 7.71
C SER A 111 4.62 -1.10 9.13
N VAL A 112 4.64 -0.12 10.02
CA VAL A 112 4.94 -0.30 11.44
C VAL A 112 3.75 0.24 12.24
N MET A 113 3.36 -0.52 13.26
CA MET A 113 2.39 -0.06 14.26
C MET A 113 3.01 -0.19 15.64
N THR A 114 2.86 0.82 16.47
CA THR A 114 3.17 0.78 17.89
C THR A 114 1.87 0.69 18.69
N TYR A 115 1.95 0.08 19.86
CA TYR A 115 0.85 0.01 20.82
C TYR A 115 1.39 0.31 22.21
N GLY A 116 0.77 1.25 22.91
CA GLY A 116 1.19 1.66 24.23
C GLY A 116 2.62 2.23 24.28
N SER A 117 3.11 2.47 25.46
CA SER A 117 4.43 3.06 25.70
C SER A 117 5.44 2.00 26.11
N LYS A 118 6.69 2.14 25.67
CA LYS A 118 7.78 1.28 26.14
C LYS A 118 7.86 1.30 27.67
N PRO A 119 8.23 0.19 28.32
CA PRO A 119 8.32 0.11 29.79
C PRO A 119 9.31 1.10 30.40
N ASP A 120 10.34 1.52 29.66
CA ASP A 120 11.33 2.51 30.07
C ASP A 120 10.91 3.97 29.79
N GLY A 121 9.73 4.17 29.24
CA GLY A 121 9.19 5.48 28.86
C GLY A 121 9.83 6.12 27.61
N SER A 122 10.73 5.43 26.92
CA SER A 122 11.34 5.94 25.68
C SER A 122 10.40 5.78 24.48
N SER A 123 10.62 6.58 23.43
CA SER A 123 9.91 6.47 22.16
C SER A 123 10.28 5.20 21.40
N TRP A 124 9.38 4.76 20.53
CA TRP A 124 9.64 3.76 19.50
C TRP A 124 10.32 4.44 18.33
N ASN A 125 11.61 4.17 18.12
CA ASN A 125 12.37 4.78 17.04
C ASN A 125 12.32 3.91 15.79
N VAL A 126 11.77 4.44 14.70
CA VAL A 126 11.65 3.77 13.42
C VAL A 126 12.47 4.52 12.38
N ALA A 127 13.47 3.84 11.80
CA ALA A 127 14.27 4.41 10.73
C ALA A 127 13.47 4.46 9.42
N VAL A 128 13.63 5.56 8.69
CA VAL A 128 13.09 5.72 7.32
C VAL A 128 14.24 5.48 6.36
N THR A 129 14.16 4.40 5.59
CA THR A 129 15.18 3.97 4.63
C THR A 129 15.46 5.06 3.59
N ASP A 130 16.73 5.28 3.25
CA ASP A 130 17.08 6.08 2.09
C ASP A 130 16.75 5.30 0.81
N PRO A 131 15.87 5.84 -0.07
CA PRO A 131 15.49 5.16 -1.32
C PRO A 131 16.66 4.91 -2.28
N ARG A 132 17.78 5.57 -2.07
CA ARG A 132 18.98 5.49 -2.92
C ARG A 132 20.23 5.06 -2.13
N ALA A 133 20.00 4.46 -0.95
CA ALA A 133 21.06 3.93 -0.12
C ALA A 133 22.00 3.00 -0.89
N GLU A 134 23.29 3.14 -0.64
CA GLU A 134 24.30 2.19 -1.13
C GLU A 134 24.48 1.03 -0.13
N ASN A 135 24.14 1.26 1.14
CA ASN A 135 24.19 0.27 2.21
C ASN A 135 22.80 0.08 2.85
N GLU A 136 22.53 -1.12 3.31
CA GLU A 136 21.25 -1.46 3.96
C GLU A 136 20.95 -0.66 5.23
N ASP A 137 22.00 -0.15 5.89
CA ASP A 137 21.89 0.63 7.13
C ASP A 137 21.77 2.14 6.89
N ASP A 138 21.76 2.61 5.65
CA ASP A 138 21.59 4.02 5.35
C ASP A 138 20.11 4.41 5.45
N TYR A 139 19.84 5.49 6.19
CA TYR A 139 18.49 6.00 6.39
C TYR A 139 18.43 7.53 6.34
N LEU A 140 17.31 8.06 5.88
CA LEU A 140 17.05 9.51 5.80
C LEU A 140 16.89 10.14 7.18
N GLY A 141 16.40 9.38 8.14
CA GLY A 141 16.15 9.86 9.49
C GLY A 141 15.39 8.83 10.33
N VAL A 142 15.06 9.23 11.54
CA VAL A 142 14.35 8.40 12.52
C VAL A 142 13.07 9.11 12.95
N VAL A 143 11.95 8.42 12.88
CA VAL A 143 10.66 8.87 13.40
C VAL A 143 10.49 8.29 14.80
N ALA A 144 10.23 9.15 15.79
CA ALA A 144 9.93 8.76 17.16
C ALA A 144 8.42 8.63 17.33
N LEU A 145 7.93 7.39 17.44
CA LEU A 145 6.52 7.09 17.68
C LEU A 145 6.26 6.94 19.18
N ASN A 146 5.12 7.45 19.66
CA ASN A 146 4.74 7.45 21.06
C ASN A 146 3.31 6.95 21.25
N GLY A 147 3.14 5.96 22.09
CA GLY A 147 1.82 5.38 22.31
C GLY A 147 1.38 4.48 21.17
N THR A 148 0.14 4.65 20.71
CA THR A 148 -0.41 3.87 19.59
C THR A 148 -0.41 4.73 18.33
N GLU A 149 0.55 4.46 17.46
CA GLU A 149 0.77 5.19 16.22
C GLU A 149 1.10 4.23 15.07
N PHE A 150 0.87 4.70 13.86
CA PHE A 150 1.08 3.94 12.64
C PHE A 150 2.06 4.70 11.74
N LEU A 151 2.98 3.97 11.12
CA LEU A 151 3.88 4.50 10.11
C LEU A 151 3.84 3.60 8.90
N SER A 152 3.65 4.17 7.72
CA SER A 152 3.72 3.42 6.47
C SER A 152 4.58 4.15 5.44
N THR A 153 5.41 3.39 4.73
CA THR A 153 6.26 3.87 3.64
C THR A 153 5.89 3.17 2.34
N SER A 154 5.73 3.96 1.29
CA SER A 154 5.65 3.48 -0.09
C SER A 154 6.84 4.03 -0.86
N GLY A 155 7.56 3.17 -1.61
CA GLY A 155 8.75 3.57 -2.34
C GLY A 155 8.97 2.79 -3.63
N ASP A 156 9.60 3.44 -4.61
CA ASP A 156 9.92 2.87 -5.92
C ASP A 156 11.08 1.85 -5.87
N TYR A 157 11.67 1.67 -4.71
CA TYR A 157 12.82 0.81 -4.44
C TYR A 157 12.45 -0.55 -3.82
N GLU A 158 11.19 -0.73 -3.40
CA GLU A 158 10.73 -1.97 -2.73
C GLU A 158 10.61 -3.14 -3.72
N LYS A 159 9.85 -2.93 -4.78
CA LYS A 159 9.64 -3.91 -5.85
C LYS A 159 9.80 -3.23 -7.20
N TYR A 160 10.82 -3.63 -7.93
CA TYR A 160 11.13 -3.09 -9.25
C TYR A 160 12.00 -4.07 -10.05
N PHE A 161 12.09 -3.83 -11.33
CA PHE A 161 13.15 -4.37 -12.18
C PHE A 161 13.75 -3.27 -13.06
N ILE A 162 14.92 -3.53 -13.61
CA ILE A 162 15.59 -2.60 -14.51
C ILE A 162 15.71 -3.25 -15.87
N GLU A 163 15.23 -2.56 -16.91
CA GLU A 163 15.38 -2.97 -18.30
C GLU A 163 15.84 -1.77 -19.14
N ASN A 164 16.92 -1.97 -19.91
CA ASN A 164 17.56 -0.91 -20.71
C ASN A 164 17.89 0.38 -19.91
N GLY A 165 18.25 0.24 -18.64
CA GLY A 165 18.59 1.36 -17.75
C GLY A 165 17.38 2.11 -17.16
N VAL A 166 16.17 1.70 -17.47
CA VAL A 166 14.93 2.24 -16.92
C VAL A 166 14.43 1.37 -15.77
N ARG A 167 14.04 1.99 -14.67
CA ARG A 167 13.45 1.33 -13.50
C ARG A 167 11.93 1.25 -13.66
N TYR A 168 11.40 0.05 -13.60
CA TYR A 168 9.96 -0.24 -13.59
C TYR A 168 9.58 -0.73 -12.20
N HIS A 169 8.85 0.08 -11.44
CA HIS A 169 8.45 -0.21 -10.06
C HIS A 169 6.95 -0.45 -9.93
N HIS A 170 6.55 -1.08 -8.83
CA HIS A 170 5.18 -1.55 -8.59
C HIS A 170 4.14 -0.45 -8.29
N ILE A 171 4.55 0.80 -8.09
CA ILE A 171 3.64 1.92 -7.87
C ILE A 171 3.19 2.41 -9.25
N MET A 172 1.96 2.05 -9.62
CA MET A 172 1.42 2.29 -10.95
C MET A 172 0.63 3.60 -11.01
N ASP A 173 0.72 4.27 -12.15
CA ASP A 173 -0.20 5.35 -12.50
C ASP A 173 -1.43 4.75 -13.20
N PRO A 174 -2.64 4.82 -12.57
CA PRO A 174 -3.85 4.24 -13.15
C PRO A 174 -4.27 4.90 -14.47
N SER A 175 -3.84 6.13 -14.71
CA SER A 175 -4.22 6.87 -15.92
C SER A 175 -3.43 6.45 -17.16
N THR A 176 -2.17 6.07 -16.97
CA THR A 176 -1.27 5.66 -18.05
C THR A 176 -1.11 4.15 -18.14
N GLY A 177 -1.25 3.43 -17.00
CA GLY A 177 -0.98 2.01 -16.87
C GLY A 177 0.50 1.65 -16.84
N TYR A 178 1.37 2.64 -16.63
CA TYR A 178 2.81 2.47 -16.40
C TYR A 178 3.18 2.78 -14.95
N PRO A 179 4.39 2.39 -14.50
CA PRO A 179 4.93 2.89 -13.25
C PRO A 179 4.90 4.43 -13.19
N ALA A 180 4.54 4.98 -12.03
CA ALA A 180 4.36 6.43 -11.87
C ALA A 180 5.70 7.18 -11.98
N GLU A 181 5.76 8.23 -12.78
CA GLU A 181 6.93 9.09 -12.98
C GLU A 181 6.73 10.46 -12.31
N SER A 182 6.43 10.46 -11.01
CA SER A 182 6.15 11.68 -10.25
C SER A 182 7.42 12.45 -9.82
N GLY A 183 8.60 11.84 -9.94
CA GLY A 183 9.85 12.36 -9.35
C GLY A 183 9.97 12.11 -7.83
N VAL A 184 8.94 11.55 -7.20
CA VAL A 184 8.97 11.14 -5.79
C VAL A 184 9.45 9.69 -5.71
N THR A 185 10.49 9.43 -4.92
CA THR A 185 11.08 8.09 -4.76
C THR A 185 10.52 7.32 -3.59
N GLY A 186 9.99 8.00 -2.60
CA GLY A 186 9.35 7.40 -1.44
C GLY A 186 8.52 8.41 -0.66
N VAL A 187 7.49 7.92 0.01
CA VAL A 187 6.63 8.69 0.89
C VAL A 187 6.43 7.90 2.18
N THR A 188 6.69 8.54 3.31
CA THR A 188 6.38 8.00 4.64
C THR A 188 5.31 8.84 5.28
N VAL A 189 4.29 8.20 5.82
CA VAL A 189 3.15 8.81 6.51
C VAL A 189 3.08 8.24 7.93
N VAL A 190 2.80 9.11 8.89
CA VAL A 190 2.57 8.79 10.31
C VAL A 190 1.17 9.19 10.70
#